data_7f0289a7c33e22b30a6aec6149fc39b9
#
_entry.id   7f0289a7c33e22b30a6aec6149fc39b9
#
_cell.length_a   1.000
_cell.length_b   1.000
_cell.length_c   1.000
_cell.angle_alpha   90.00
_cell.angle_beta   90.00
_cell.angle_gamma   90.00
#
_symmetry.space_group_name_H-M   'P 1'
#
loop_
_entity.id
_entity.type
_entity.pdbx_description
1 polymer ?
#
loop_
_entity_poly.entity_id
_entity_poly.type
_entity_poly.pdbx_seq_one_letter_code
_entity_poly.pdbx_strand_id
1 'polypeptide(L)'
;MVGSTNPVKVGAVAEAFRKYWSECEVVGIGVRSGVGEQPMSELETMRGARNRAMRCIRNADYGVGLEGGVCTIENKMFECAWVAIIDKDGKLGLAGGLYFELPANIAEEIRKGGELGPLMDKLTGKSN
;
A
#
# COMPACT_ATOMS: atom_id res chain seq x y z
N MET A 1 4.75 13.54 3.33
CA MET A 1 4.50 13.13 1.93
C MET A 1 3.99 11.71 1.89
N VAL A 2 3.03 11.42 1.03
CA VAL A 2 2.52 10.07 0.79
C VAL A 2 2.91 9.64 -0.63
N GLY A 3 3.51 8.47 -0.76
CA GLY A 3 3.97 7.91 -2.05
C GLY A 3 2.84 7.32 -2.91
N SER A 4 1.75 8.06 -3.02
CA SER A 4 0.57 7.69 -3.83
C SER A 4 -0.25 8.94 -4.16
N THR A 5 -0.91 8.91 -5.29
CA THR A 5 -1.93 9.93 -5.66
C THR A 5 -3.35 9.44 -5.40
N ASN A 6 -3.51 8.20 -4.94
CA ASN A 6 -4.83 7.65 -4.61
C ASN A 6 -5.42 8.40 -3.40
N PRO A 7 -6.57 9.09 -3.56
CA PRO A 7 -7.15 9.91 -2.48
C PRO A 7 -7.55 9.09 -1.25
N VAL A 8 -7.89 7.83 -1.41
CA VAL A 8 -8.20 6.93 -0.28
C VAL A 8 -6.96 6.71 0.58
N LYS A 9 -5.81 6.45 -0.03
CA LYS A 9 -4.53 6.27 0.68
C LYS A 9 -4.07 7.56 1.34
N VAL A 10 -4.12 8.67 0.61
CA VAL A 10 -3.74 9.99 1.14
C VAL A 10 -4.64 10.40 2.29
N GLY A 11 -5.95 10.20 2.16
CA GLY A 11 -6.93 10.48 3.22
C GLY A 11 -6.71 9.65 4.48
N ALA A 12 -6.43 8.38 4.34
CA ALA A 12 -6.14 7.50 5.48
C ALA A 12 -4.88 7.94 6.25
N VAL A 13 -3.83 8.31 5.53
CA VAL A 13 -2.61 8.86 6.16
C VAL A 13 -2.91 10.18 6.85
N ALA A 14 -3.65 11.08 6.21
CA ALA A 14 -4.01 12.36 6.81
C ALA A 14 -4.80 12.18 8.10
N GLU A 15 -5.78 11.30 8.10
CA GLU A 15 -6.58 11.00 9.30
C GLU A 15 -5.70 10.46 10.44
N ALA A 16 -4.81 9.52 10.15
CA ALA A 16 -3.91 8.93 11.12
C ALA A 16 -2.93 9.95 11.71
N PHE A 17 -2.27 10.74 10.86
CA PHE A 17 -1.29 11.74 11.30
C PHE A 17 -1.91 12.87 12.11
N ARG A 18 -3.12 13.33 11.75
CA ARG A 18 -3.81 14.41 12.49
C ARG A 18 -4.22 14.04 13.90
N LYS A 19 -4.25 12.76 14.24
CA LYS A 19 -4.43 12.30 15.63
C LYS A 19 -3.24 12.70 16.52
N TYR A 20 -2.07 12.87 15.94
CA TYR A 20 -0.84 13.24 16.66
C TYR A 20 -0.41 14.68 16.40
N TRP A 21 -0.65 15.17 15.19
CA TRP A 21 -0.29 16.51 14.74
C TRP A 21 -1.47 17.14 14.01
N SER A 22 -2.33 17.85 14.74
CA SER A 22 -3.58 18.39 14.19
C SER A 22 -3.39 19.33 12.99
N GLU A 23 -2.25 20.06 12.96
CA GLU A 23 -1.93 21.04 11.91
C GLU A 23 -1.03 20.45 10.81
N CYS A 24 -0.88 19.14 10.72
CA CYS A 24 -0.02 18.56 9.70
C CYS A 24 -0.60 18.71 8.27
N GLU A 25 0.26 19.03 7.34
CA GLU A 25 -0.03 19.03 5.91
C GLU A 25 0.31 17.66 5.33
N VAL A 26 -0.63 17.03 4.63
CA VAL A 26 -0.44 15.72 4.01
C VAL A 26 -0.66 15.85 2.51
N VAL A 27 0.37 15.53 1.74
CA VAL A 27 0.38 15.67 0.28
C VAL A 27 0.75 14.34 -0.36
N GLY A 28 -0.06 13.91 -1.32
CA GLY A 28 0.21 12.72 -2.13
C GLY A 28 1.07 13.05 -3.35
N ILE A 29 1.98 12.14 -3.66
CA ILE A 29 2.84 12.25 -4.85
C ILE A 29 2.99 10.89 -5.52
N GLY A 30 2.90 10.85 -6.83
CA GLY A 30 3.11 9.62 -7.60
C GLY A 30 4.58 9.22 -7.59
N VAL A 31 4.86 8.04 -7.05
CA VAL A 31 6.19 7.41 -7.09
C VAL A 31 6.05 5.94 -7.45
N ARG A 32 7.07 5.39 -8.10
CA ARG A 32 7.10 3.96 -8.42
C ARG A 32 7.40 3.14 -7.17
N SER A 33 6.72 2.01 -7.02
CA SER A 33 7.01 1.04 -5.95
C SER A 33 8.34 0.31 -6.14
N GLY A 34 8.77 0.15 -7.40
CA GLY A 34 9.96 -0.64 -7.72
C GLY A 34 9.74 -2.15 -7.61
N VAL A 35 8.50 -2.57 -7.46
CA VAL A 35 8.05 -3.97 -7.50
C VAL A 35 6.97 -4.12 -8.57
N GLY A 36 6.47 -5.33 -8.79
CA GLY A 36 5.37 -5.57 -9.73
C GLY A 36 4.10 -4.79 -9.37
N GLU A 37 3.27 -4.50 -10.36
CA GLU A 37 1.99 -3.79 -10.14
C GLU A 37 1.07 -4.56 -9.21
N GLN A 38 1.11 -5.90 -9.28
CA GLN A 38 0.46 -6.79 -8.34
C GLN A 38 1.51 -7.57 -7.56
N PRO A 39 1.92 -7.10 -6.35
CA PRO A 39 2.85 -7.87 -5.52
C PRO A 39 2.26 -9.23 -5.12
N MET A 40 3.06 -10.29 -5.28
CA MET A 40 2.64 -11.68 -5.10
C MET A 40 3.19 -12.33 -3.83
N SER A 41 3.82 -11.56 -2.96
CA SER A 41 4.33 -12.00 -1.66
C SER A 41 4.30 -10.86 -0.65
N GLU A 42 4.32 -11.19 0.63
CA GLU A 42 4.47 -10.18 1.69
C GLU A 42 5.76 -9.40 1.57
N LEU A 43 6.87 -10.09 1.25
CA LEU A 43 8.16 -9.44 1.10
C LEU A 43 8.17 -8.42 -0.04
N GLU A 44 7.57 -8.76 -1.16
CA GLU A 44 7.43 -7.86 -2.30
C GLU A 44 6.55 -6.66 -1.95
N THR A 45 5.42 -6.89 -1.28
CA THR A 45 4.50 -5.85 -0.82
C THR A 45 5.19 -4.90 0.16
N MET A 46 5.90 -5.44 1.14
CA MET A 46 6.67 -4.64 2.10
C MET A 46 7.77 -3.81 1.42
N ARG A 47 8.48 -4.39 0.45
CA ARG A 47 9.49 -3.67 -0.34
C ARG A 47 8.88 -2.51 -1.13
N GLY A 48 7.71 -2.74 -1.72
CA GLY A 48 6.96 -1.69 -2.43
C GLY A 48 6.61 -0.53 -1.53
N ALA A 49 6.05 -0.80 -0.34
CA ALA A 49 5.73 0.22 0.65
C ALA A 49 6.99 1.02 1.06
N ARG A 50 8.07 0.33 1.40
CA ARG A 50 9.34 0.97 1.76
C ARG A 50 9.90 1.85 0.65
N ASN A 51 9.92 1.36 -0.57
CA ASN A 51 10.42 2.11 -1.72
C ASN A 51 9.60 3.39 -1.95
N ARG A 52 8.27 3.32 -1.81
CA ARG A 52 7.41 4.49 -1.92
C ARG A 52 7.69 5.52 -0.82
N ALA A 53 7.84 5.09 0.43
CA ALA A 53 8.17 5.98 1.54
C ALA A 53 9.49 6.72 1.29
N MET A 54 10.54 5.99 0.91
CA MET A 54 11.87 6.55 0.63
C MET A 54 11.88 7.51 -0.56
N ARG A 55 11.10 7.22 -1.60
CA ARG A 55 11.06 8.04 -2.82
C ARG A 55 10.19 9.29 -2.69
N CYS A 56 9.23 9.29 -1.78
CA CYS A 56 8.31 10.42 -1.63
C CYS A 56 8.72 11.42 -0.55
N ILE A 57 9.59 11.08 0.40
CA ILE A 57 9.87 11.94 1.56
C ILE A 57 10.42 13.32 1.17
N ARG A 58 11.39 13.35 0.25
CA ARG A 58 12.02 14.61 -0.22
C ARG A 58 12.43 15.50 0.97
N ASN A 59 11.87 16.73 1.05
CA ASN A 59 12.12 17.69 2.13
C ASN A 59 11.04 17.68 3.22
N ALA A 60 10.16 16.68 3.24
CA ALA A 60 9.13 16.55 4.25
C ALA A 60 9.68 15.97 5.57
N ASP A 61 8.92 16.11 6.63
CA ASP A 61 9.26 15.51 7.93
C ASP A 61 9.13 13.97 7.88
N TYR A 62 8.14 13.48 7.12
CA TYR A 62 7.87 12.05 6.95
C TYR A 62 7.54 11.70 5.50
N GLY A 63 8.01 10.54 5.09
CA GLY A 63 7.57 9.86 3.88
C GLY A 63 6.77 8.61 4.23
N VAL A 64 5.60 8.44 3.64
CA VAL A 64 4.71 7.32 3.89
C VAL A 64 4.47 6.55 2.61
N GLY A 65 4.77 5.27 2.64
CA GLY A 65 4.47 4.34 1.55
C GLY A 65 3.45 3.31 2.00
N LEU A 66 2.46 3.06 1.16
CA LEU A 66 1.46 2.03 1.35
C LEU A 66 1.44 1.13 0.12
N GLU A 67 1.44 -0.16 0.35
CA GLU A 67 1.35 -1.15 -0.73
C GLU A 67 0.41 -2.27 -0.33
N GLY A 68 -0.44 -2.68 -1.27
CA GLY A 68 -1.26 -3.86 -1.17
C GLY A 68 -0.70 -4.96 -2.04
N GLY A 69 -0.87 -6.19 -1.63
CA GLY A 69 -0.44 -7.35 -2.38
C GLY A 69 -1.19 -8.59 -1.95
N VAL A 70 -0.75 -9.71 -2.43
CA VAL A 70 -1.29 -11.01 -2.04
C VAL A 70 -0.18 -11.90 -1.52
N CYS A 71 -0.55 -12.84 -0.67
CA CYS A 71 0.34 -13.89 -0.19
C CYS A 71 -0.41 -15.22 -0.16
N THR A 72 0.34 -16.30 -0.08
CA THR A 72 -0.21 -17.65 0.00
C THR A 72 0.05 -18.23 1.38
N ILE A 73 -0.99 -18.69 2.05
CA ILE A 73 -0.94 -19.36 3.34
C ILE A 73 -1.76 -20.65 3.20
N GLU A 74 -1.15 -21.80 3.43
CA GLU A 74 -1.80 -23.11 3.29
C GLU A 74 -2.56 -23.31 1.97
N ASN A 75 -1.90 -22.98 0.87
CA ASN A 75 -2.45 -23.06 -0.50
C ASN A 75 -3.65 -22.13 -0.78
N LYS A 76 -3.94 -21.21 0.11
CA LYS A 76 -4.97 -20.18 -0.08
C LYS A 76 -4.34 -18.82 -0.29
N MET A 77 -4.97 -18.01 -1.13
CA MET A 77 -4.51 -16.66 -1.39
C MET A 77 -5.20 -15.68 -0.46
N PHE A 78 -4.39 -14.83 0.17
CA PHE A 78 -4.83 -13.75 1.06
C PHE A 78 -4.40 -12.41 0.50
N GLU A 79 -5.23 -11.40 0.67
CA GLU A 79 -4.76 -10.02 0.55
C GLU A 79 -3.92 -9.69 1.78
N CYS A 80 -2.85 -8.93 1.54
CA CYS A 80 -2.02 -8.36 2.59
C CYS A 80 -1.69 -6.91 2.26
N ALA A 81 -1.40 -6.12 3.29
CA ALA A 81 -1.01 -4.73 3.13
C ALA A 81 0.17 -4.39 4.02
N TRP A 82 1.03 -3.50 3.54
CA TRP A 82 2.17 -2.99 4.29
C TRP A 82 2.23 -1.47 4.21
N VAL A 83 2.63 -0.87 5.32
CA VAL A 83 2.89 0.56 5.45
C VAL A 83 4.32 0.75 5.90
N ALA A 84 5.00 1.67 5.28
CA ALA A 84 6.34 2.12 5.66
C ALA A 84 6.29 3.62 5.94
N ILE A 85 6.91 4.03 7.04
CA ILE A 85 7.08 5.44 7.40
C ILE A 85 8.56 5.69 7.63
N ILE A 86 9.12 6.66 6.94
CA ILE A 86 10.50 7.10 7.10
C ILE A 86 10.52 8.56 7.55
N ASP A 87 11.36 8.88 8.53
CA ASP A 87 11.58 10.27 8.93
C ASP A 87 12.75 10.90 8.16
N LYS A 88 12.95 12.20 8.37
CA LYS A 88 14.04 12.96 7.71
C LYS A 88 15.44 12.53 8.13
N ASP A 89 15.58 11.80 9.24
CA ASP A 89 16.86 11.26 9.71
C ASP A 89 17.12 9.85 9.17
N GLY A 90 16.20 9.32 8.36
CA GLY A 90 16.32 8.00 7.74
C GLY A 90 15.81 6.85 8.60
N LYS A 91 15.18 7.14 9.75
CA LYS A 91 14.60 6.12 10.61
C LYS A 91 13.33 5.56 9.97
N LEU A 92 13.29 4.26 9.80
CA LEU A 92 12.21 3.54 9.13
C LEU A 92 11.37 2.74 10.12
N GLY A 93 10.07 2.93 10.06
CA GLY A 93 9.07 2.07 10.71
C GLY A 93 8.29 1.28 9.66
N LEU A 94 7.99 0.04 9.98
CA LEU A 94 7.21 -0.86 9.12
C LEU A 94 6.04 -1.44 9.91
N ALA A 95 4.88 -1.51 9.29
CA ALA A 95 3.71 -2.20 9.83
C ALA A 95 3.02 -2.98 8.72
N GLY A 96 2.61 -4.20 9.04
CA GLY A 96 1.84 -5.05 8.15
C GLY A 96 0.76 -5.77 8.94
N GLY A 97 -0.19 -6.32 8.24
CA GLY A 97 -1.29 -7.06 8.85
C GLY A 97 -2.57 -6.93 8.03
N LEU A 98 -3.67 -7.35 8.63
CA LEU A 98 -4.95 -7.48 7.98
C LEU A 98 -4.86 -8.43 6.78
N TYR A 99 -4.96 -9.71 7.10
CA TYR A 99 -5.08 -10.75 6.09
C TYR A 99 -6.54 -11.11 5.94
N PHE A 100 -7.00 -11.20 4.71
CA PHE A 100 -8.28 -11.85 4.44
C PHE A 100 -8.16 -12.76 3.21
N GLU A 101 -8.82 -13.90 3.30
CA GLU A 101 -8.83 -14.88 2.23
C GLU A 101 -9.58 -14.33 1.02
N LEU A 102 -8.97 -14.41 -0.14
CA LEU A 102 -9.62 -14.05 -1.39
C LEU A 102 -10.49 -15.20 -1.91
N PRO A 103 -11.67 -14.90 -2.47
CA PRO A 103 -12.46 -15.91 -3.15
C PRO A 103 -11.66 -16.62 -4.24
N ALA A 104 -11.91 -17.91 -4.41
CA ALA A 104 -11.12 -18.75 -5.33
C ALA A 104 -11.11 -18.21 -6.77
N ASN A 105 -12.21 -17.65 -7.25
CA ASN A 105 -12.30 -17.04 -8.57
C ASN A 105 -11.41 -15.80 -8.72
N ILE A 106 -11.34 -14.96 -7.69
CA ILE A 106 -10.46 -13.78 -7.66
C ILE A 106 -8.99 -14.22 -7.62
N ALA A 107 -8.67 -15.18 -6.75
CA ALA A 107 -7.32 -15.73 -6.65
C ALA A 107 -6.83 -16.30 -7.99
N GLU A 108 -7.70 -16.98 -8.72
CA GLU A 108 -7.38 -17.54 -10.04
C GLU A 108 -7.08 -16.44 -11.07
N GLU A 109 -7.88 -15.38 -11.11
CA GLU A 109 -7.65 -14.24 -12.00
C GLU A 109 -6.32 -13.53 -11.70
N ILE A 110 -5.97 -13.38 -10.40
CA ILE A 110 -4.68 -12.81 -9.99
C ILE A 110 -3.52 -13.71 -10.45
N ARG A 111 -3.63 -15.03 -10.32
CA ARG A 111 -2.61 -15.98 -10.81
C ARG A 111 -2.41 -15.91 -12.32
N LYS A 112 -3.44 -15.52 -13.06
CA LYS A 112 -3.40 -15.29 -14.52
C LYS A 112 -2.85 -13.92 -14.91
N GLY A 113 -2.42 -13.10 -13.94
CA GLY A 113 -1.85 -11.77 -14.17
C GLY A 113 -2.81 -10.62 -13.96
N GLY A 114 -3.99 -10.85 -13.38
CA GLY A 114 -4.92 -9.80 -12.97
C GLY A 114 -4.42 -9.04 -11.74
N GLU A 115 -4.94 -7.83 -11.56
CA GLU A 115 -4.69 -7.00 -10.38
C GLU A 115 -5.92 -6.97 -9.49
N LEU A 116 -5.71 -7.06 -8.16
CA LEU A 116 -6.79 -7.10 -7.18
C LEU A 116 -7.70 -5.85 -7.24
N GLY A 117 -7.13 -4.66 -7.33
CA GLY A 117 -7.89 -3.41 -7.38
C GLY A 117 -8.93 -3.40 -8.50
N PRO A 118 -8.53 -3.50 -9.78
CA PRO A 118 -9.45 -3.57 -10.91
C PRO A 118 -10.46 -4.72 -10.84
N LEU A 119 -10.06 -5.88 -10.31
CA LEU A 119 -10.97 -7.02 -10.13
C LEU A 119 -12.05 -6.71 -9.10
N MET A 120 -11.70 -6.06 -8.00
CA MET A 120 -12.65 -5.64 -6.96
C MET A 120 -13.57 -4.53 -7.46
N ASP A 121 -13.05 -3.57 -8.23
CA ASP A 121 -13.86 -2.52 -8.85
C ASP A 121 -14.93 -3.13 -9.76
N LYS A 122 -14.54 -4.11 -10.57
CA LYS A 122 -15.47 -4.83 -11.46
C LYS A 122 -16.54 -5.60 -10.67
N LEU A 123 -16.15 -6.24 -9.56
CA LEU A 123 -17.05 -7.02 -8.73
C LEU A 123 -18.06 -6.13 -7.97
N THR A 124 -17.60 -5.02 -7.45
CA THR A 124 -18.42 -4.13 -6.62
C THR A 124 -19.15 -3.04 -7.41
N GLY A 125 -18.78 -2.83 -8.68
CA GLY A 125 -19.29 -1.74 -9.50
C GLY A 125 -18.83 -0.34 -9.03
N LYS A 126 -17.77 -0.29 -8.22
CA LYS A 126 -17.16 0.95 -7.72
C LYS A 126 -15.73 1.05 -8.22
N SER A 127 -15.25 2.27 -8.41
CA SER A 127 -13.85 2.56 -8.71
C SER A 127 -13.21 3.33 -7.55
N ASN A 128 -11.97 3.05 -7.32
CA ASN A 128 -11.17 3.79 -6.33
C ASN A 128 -10.65 5.11 -6.90
#